data_e9a0c849a04b181c41faf32b38e4252b
#
_entry.id   e9a0c849a04b181c41faf32b38e4252b
#
_cell.length_a   1.000
_cell.length_b   1.000
_cell.length_c   1.000
_cell.angle_alpha   90.00
_cell.angle_beta   90.00
_cell.angle_gamma   90.00
#
_symmetry.space_group_name_H-M   'P 1'
#
loop_
_entity.id
_entity.type
_entity.pdbx_description
1 polymer ?
#
loop_
_entity_poly.entity_id
_entity_poly.type
_entity_poly.pdbx_seq_one_letter_code
_entity_poly.pdbx_strand_id
1 'polypeptide(L)'
;MHASLDGFVGGPKGEMNWIKIDDELFDFVGKIVDQADVGLYGRVTYQMMESYWPTAGDKPNASKHDIEHSQWYKRVDKVVISNSMKGGKIPKVQIISGDINEGIGQLKQKEGKDILMLGSPSASHALMHHNLIDEYWIFVNPILLGVGIPLFKNIEAKVNLKFIASKVFASGVVGLHYEKS
;
A
#
# COMPACT_ATOMS: atom_id res chain seq x y z
N MET A 1 -2.12 -1.25 -4.84
CA MET A 1 -3.03 -0.10 -4.62
C MET A 1 -4.28 -0.24 -5.47
N HIS A 2 -5.48 0.14 -4.95
CA HIS A 2 -6.67 0.31 -5.78
C HIS A 2 -6.60 1.64 -6.53
N ALA A 3 -7.06 1.64 -7.78
CA ALA A 3 -7.18 2.83 -8.62
C ALA A 3 -8.50 2.81 -9.39
N SER A 4 -9.03 4.00 -9.72
CA SER A 4 -10.08 4.14 -10.73
C SER A 4 -9.50 3.88 -12.12
N LEU A 5 -10.36 3.65 -13.12
CA LEU A 5 -9.93 3.44 -14.51
C LEU A 5 -9.19 4.66 -15.09
N ASP A 6 -9.53 5.85 -14.64
CA ASP A 6 -8.88 7.12 -15.00
C ASP A 6 -7.72 7.51 -14.05
N GLY A 7 -7.24 6.56 -13.21
CA GLY A 7 -5.96 6.65 -12.51
C GLY A 7 -5.95 7.43 -11.19
N PHE A 8 -7.06 7.52 -10.49
CA PHE A 8 -7.13 8.09 -9.14
C PHE A 8 -7.18 7.00 -8.07
N VAL A 9 -6.54 7.24 -6.92
CA VAL A 9 -6.51 6.33 -5.76
C VAL A 9 -7.40 6.80 -4.60
N GLY A 10 -8.04 7.93 -4.77
CA GLY A 10 -9.00 8.50 -3.83
C GLY A 10 -9.73 9.67 -4.47
N GLY A 11 -10.90 9.99 -3.98
CA GLY A 11 -11.60 11.22 -4.34
C GLY A 11 -10.84 12.48 -3.88
N PRO A 12 -11.35 13.69 -4.15
CA PRO A 12 -10.67 14.96 -3.82
C PRO A 12 -10.35 15.13 -2.32
N LYS A 13 -11.13 14.51 -1.45
CA LYS A 13 -10.94 14.51 0.01
C LYS A 13 -10.39 13.19 0.54
N GLY A 14 -9.94 12.30 -0.35
CA GLY A 14 -9.43 10.98 -0.03
C GLY A 14 -10.52 9.90 0.14
N GLU A 15 -11.72 10.13 -0.39
CA GLU A 15 -12.81 9.15 -0.35
C GLU A 15 -12.44 7.88 -1.10
N MET A 16 -12.74 6.72 -0.49
CA MET A 16 -12.46 5.38 -1.02
C MET A 16 -13.71 4.48 -1.10
N ASN A 17 -14.90 5.04 -0.89
CA ASN A 17 -16.17 4.31 -0.89
C ASN A 17 -16.60 3.73 -2.26
N TRP A 18 -15.85 4.06 -3.31
CA TRP A 18 -16.02 3.57 -4.67
C TRP A 18 -15.24 2.26 -4.95
N ILE A 19 -14.34 1.85 -4.05
CA ILE A 19 -13.54 0.64 -4.19
C ILE A 19 -14.48 -0.57 -4.10
N LYS A 20 -14.46 -1.41 -5.14
CA LYS A 20 -15.16 -2.69 -5.14
C LYS A 20 -14.26 -3.77 -4.57
N ILE A 21 -14.81 -4.56 -3.68
CA ILE A 21 -14.12 -5.64 -3.01
C ILE A 21 -15.05 -6.86 -3.00
N ASP A 22 -14.49 -8.03 -3.21
CA ASP A 22 -15.12 -9.32 -3.00
C ASP A 22 -14.18 -10.27 -2.26
N ASP A 23 -14.70 -11.41 -1.81
CA ASP A 23 -13.93 -12.38 -1.04
C ASP A 23 -12.74 -12.94 -1.84
N GLU A 24 -12.91 -13.12 -3.16
CA GLU A 24 -11.83 -13.59 -4.02
C GLU A 24 -10.67 -12.58 -4.08
N LEU A 25 -10.99 -11.29 -4.18
CA LEU A 25 -10.00 -10.22 -4.17
C LEU A 25 -9.29 -10.13 -2.81
N PHE A 26 -10.02 -10.25 -1.71
CA PHE A 26 -9.43 -10.29 -0.37
C PHE A 26 -8.50 -11.48 -0.17
N ASP A 27 -8.91 -12.69 -0.56
CA ASP A 27 -8.06 -13.89 -0.48
C ASP A 27 -6.82 -13.76 -1.36
N PHE A 28 -6.94 -13.11 -2.52
CA PHE A 28 -5.80 -12.85 -3.41
C PHE A 28 -4.82 -11.84 -2.79
N VAL A 29 -5.32 -10.72 -2.29
CA VAL A 29 -4.50 -9.69 -1.63
C VAL A 29 -3.88 -10.24 -0.35
N GLY A 30 -4.58 -11.08 0.40
CA GLY A 30 -4.05 -11.77 1.57
C GLY A 30 -2.77 -12.56 1.27
N LYS A 31 -2.72 -13.27 0.14
CA LYS A 31 -1.50 -14.00 -0.29
C LYS A 31 -0.33 -13.07 -0.61
N ILE A 32 -0.59 -11.88 -1.16
CA ILE A 32 0.46 -10.86 -1.38
C ILE A 32 0.95 -10.33 -0.03
N VAL A 33 0.02 -10.01 0.86
CA VAL A 33 0.31 -9.50 2.21
C VAL A 33 1.16 -10.48 3.00
N ASP A 34 0.92 -11.78 2.91
CA ASP A 34 1.67 -12.82 3.64
C ASP A 34 3.13 -12.99 3.16
N GLN A 35 3.47 -12.50 1.97
CA GLN A 35 4.86 -12.46 1.50
C GLN A 35 5.66 -11.34 2.16
N ALA A 36 5.01 -10.38 2.84
CA ALA A 36 5.67 -9.24 3.44
C ALA A 36 5.86 -9.39 4.95
N ASP A 37 7.02 -8.98 5.44
CA ASP A 37 7.34 -8.84 6.87
C ASP A 37 7.50 -7.38 7.30
N VAL A 38 7.45 -6.44 6.36
CA VAL A 38 7.46 -5.01 6.61
C VAL A 38 6.28 -4.34 5.93
N GLY A 39 5.48 -3.60 6.70
CA GLY A 39 4.45 -2.69 6.19
C GLY A 39 4.98 -1.26 6.09
N LEU A 40 5.01 -0.67 4.87
CA LEU A 40 5.51 0.67 4.61
C LEU A 40 4.35 1.65 4.40
N TYR A 41 4.38 2.77 5.10
CA TYR A 41 3.30 3.74 5.11
C TYR A 41 3.82 5.18 5.11
N GLY A 42 3.01 6.11 4.60
CA GLY A 42 3.09 7.52 5.00
C GLY A 42 2.32 7.75 6.30
N ARG A 43 2.61 8.83 6.99
CA ARG A 43 2.03 9.13 8.32
C ARG A 43 0.51 9.00 8.40
N VAL A 44 -0.24 9.60 7.46
CA VAL A 44 -1.71 9.61 7.52
C VAL A 44 -2.27 8.20 7.38
N THR A 45 -1.74 7.43 6.42
CA THR A 45 -2.16 6.04 6.21
C THR A 45 -1.78 5.17 7.41
N TYR A 46 -0.58 5.34 7.98
CA TYR A 46 -0.18 4.64 9.19
C TYR A 46 -1.16 4.90 10.34
N GLN A 47 -1.52 6.16 10.58
CA GLN A 47 -2.46 6.53 11.65
C GLN A 47 -3.85 5.91 11.43
N MET A 48 -4.31 5.88 10.18
CA MET A 48 -5.57 5.21 9.81
C MET A 48 -5.50 3.69 10.05
N MET A 49 -4.43 3.04 9.60
CA MET A 49 -4.23 1.60 9.80
C MET A 49 -4.11 1.24 11.28
N GLU A 50 -3.35 2.02 12.05
CA GLU A 50 -3.16 1.81 13.48
C GLU A 50 -4.45 2.00 14.29
N SER A 51 -5.38 2.83 13.83
CA SER A 51 -6.67 3.03 14.49
C SER A 51 -7.66 1.88 14.27
N TYR A 52 -7.44 1.03 13.29
CA TYR A 52 -8.39 -0.04 12.92
C TYR A 52 -7.81 -1.45 13.09
N TRP A 53 -6.67 -1.74 12.46
CA TRP A 53 -6.17 -3.11 12.32
C TRP A 53 -5.75 -3.80 13.62
N PRO A 54 -5.17 -3.11 14.64
CA PRO A 54 -4.79 -3.80 15.88
C PRO A 54 -5.94 -4.53 16.58
N THR A 55 -7.18 -4.07 16.39
CA THR A 55 -8.37 -4.62 17.06
C THR A 55 -9.44 -5.14 16.08
N ALA A 56 -9.22 -5.02 14.78
CA ALA A 56 -10.23 -5.38 13.77
C ALA A 56 -10.65 -6.85 13.88
N GLY A 57 -9.70 -7.76 14.05
CA GLY A 57 -9.96 -9.19 14.17
C GLY A 57 -10.58 -9.63 15.51
N ASP A 58 -10.60 -8.75 16.50
CA ASP A 58 -11.15 -9.06 17.83
C ASP A 58 -12.64 -8.65 17.95
N LYS A 59 -13.22 -8.07 16.89
CA LYS A 59 -14.63 -7.63 16.87
C LYS A 59 -15.57 -8.82 16.76
N PRO A 60 -16.78 -8.78 17.37
CA PRO A 60 -17.74 -9.89 17.35
C PRO A 60 -18.15 -10.37 15.96
N ASN A 61 -18.17 -9.46 14.98
CA ASN A 61 -18.54 -9.73 13.58
C ASN A 61 -17.36 -9.54 12.62
N ALA A 62 -16.12 -9.80 13.09
CA ALA A 62 -14.95 -9.70 12.26
C ALA A 62 -15.04 -10.69 11.08
N SER A 63 -14.84 -10.21 9.88
CA SER A 63 -14.74 -11.06 8.69
C SER A 63 -13.45 -11.88 8.74
N LYS A 64 -13.36 -12.91 7.89
CA LYS A 64 -12.10 -13.65 7.69
C LYS A 64 -10.94 -12.70 7.38
N HIS A 65 -11.16 -11.74 6.48
CA HIS A 65 -10.17 -10.73 6.12
C HIS A 65 -9.75 -9.86 7.31
N ASP A 66 -10.71 -9.41 8.15
CA ASP A 66 -10.37 -8.62 9.35
C ASP A 66 -9.47 -9.40 10.29
N ILE A 67 -9.75 -10.69 10.49
CA ILE A 67 -8.96 -11.57 11.37
C ILE A 67 -7.54 -11.75 10.81
N GLU A 68 -7.43 -12.18 9.55
CA GLU A 68 -6.15 -12.49 8.91
C GLU A 68 -5.26 -11.25 8.78
N HIS A 69 -5.82 -10.13 8.31
CA HIS A 69 -5.07 -8.89 8.16
C HIS A 69 -4.68 -8.28 9.52
N SER A 70 -5.54 -8.35 10.53
CA SER A 70 -5.22 -7.94 11.91
C SER A 70 -4.05 -8.74 12.48
N GLN A 71 -4.03 -10.06 12.27
CA GLN A 71 -2.92 -10.92 12.69
C GLN A 71 -1.62 -10.55 11.98
N TRP A 72 -1.66 -10.33 10.67
CA TRP A 72 -0.51 -9.87 9.91
C TRP A 72 -0.03 -8.51 10.43
N TYR A 73 -0.94 -7.54 10.59
CA TYR A 73 -0.61 -6.19 11.05
C TYR A 73 0.04 -6.16 12.44
N LYS A 74 -0.41 -7.02 13.36
CA LYS A 74 0.21 -7.17 14.69
C LYS A 74 1.63 -7.79 14.61
N ARG A 75 1.87 -8.64 13.63
CA ARG A 75 3.12 -9.40 13.47
C ARG A 75 4.24 -8.60 12.82
N VAL A 76 3.95 -7.84 11.78
CA VAL A 76 4.95 -7.18 10.92
C VAL A 76 5.58 -5.95 11.55
N ASP A 77 6.79 -5.65 11.12
CA ASP A 77 7.41 -4.36 11.38
C ASP A 77 6.77 -3.28 10.52
N LYS A 78 6.64 -2.07 11.06
CA LYS A 78 6.07 -0.94 10.34
C LYS A 78 7.13 0.11 10.10
N VAL A 79 7.21 0.59 8.88
CA VAL A 79 8.07 1.71 8.50
C VAL A 79 7.19 2.88 8.07
N VAL A 80 7.42 4.04 8.66
CA VAL A 80 6.63 5.24 8.37
C VAL A 80 7.52 6.32 7.80
N ILE A 81 7.24 6.74 6.56
CA ILE A 81 7.90 7.90 5.95
C ILE A 81 7.20 9.16 6.46
N SER A 82 7.92 9.97 7.25
CA SER A 82 7.36 11.21 7.80
C SER A 82 8.42 12.14 8.36
N ASN A 83 8.39 13.40 7.97
CA ASN A 83 9.19 14.48 8.56
C ASN A 83 8.50 15.15 9.77
N SER A 84 7.21 14.93 9.96
CA SER A 84 6.42 15.57 11.03
C SER A 84 6.09 14.64 12.20
N MET A 85 6.22 13.33 12.03
CA MET A 85 6.00 12.38 13.09
C MET A 85 7.23 12.34 14.00
N LYS A 86 7.09 12.87 15.22
CA LYS A 86 8.18 12.82 16.20
C LYS A 86 8.29 11.40 16.74
N GLY A 87 9.47 10.81 16.64
CA GLY A 87 9.75 9.47 17.12
C GLY A 87 9.72 9.41 18.67
N GLY A 88 8.75 8.66 19.21
CA GLY A 88 8.93 7.94 20.46
C GLY A 88 9.33 6.50 20.11
N LYS A 89 9.85 5.72 21.07
CA LYS A 89 10.05 4.28 20.87
C LYS A 89 8.68 3.60 20.81
N ILE A 90 8.10 3.53 19.60
CA ILE A 90 6.89 2.75 19.36
C ILE A 90 7.36 1.34 18.96
N PRO A 91 6.98 0.29 19.70
CA PRO A 91 7.39 -1.06 19.37
C PRO A 91 7.05 -1.41 17.92
N LYS A 92 7.98 -2.03 17.20
CA LYS A 92 7.83 -2.42 15.79
C LYS A 92 7.55 -1.27 14.81
N VAL A 93 7.87 -0.04 15.15
CA VAL A 93 7.71 1.11 14.26
C VAL A 93 9.04 1.83 14.09
N GLN A 94 9.52 1.88 12.87
CA GLN A 94 10.66 2.70 12.43
C GLN A 94 10.14 3.92 11.68
N ILE A 95 10.63 5.11 12.00
CA ILE A 95 10.31 6.34 11.25
C ILE A 95 11.50 6.68 10.37
N ILE A 96 11.25 6.83 9.07
CA ILE A 96 12.21 7.39 8.11
C ILE A 96 11.85 8.86 7.93
N SER A 97 12.78 9.73 8.31
CA SER A 97 12.71 11.18 8.12
C SER A 97 13.96 11.66 7.41
N GLY A 98 13.85 12.76 6.64
CA GLY A 98 14.97 13.29 5.87
C GLY A 98 15.19 12.55 4.54
N ASP A 99 16.38 11.97 4.35
CA ASP A 99 16.73 11.31 3.08
C ASP A 99 16.03 9.94 2.94
N ILE A 100 15.04 9.92 2.04
CA ILE A 100 14.25 8.70 1.74
C ILE A 100 15.12 7.66 1.02
N ASN A 101 16.06 8.08 0.15
CA ASN A 101 16.91 7.13 -0.56
C ASN A 101 17.80 6.36 0.40
N GLU A 102 18.43 7.06 1.34
CA GLU A 102 19.25 6.43 2.36
C GLU A 102 18.42 5.49 3.23
N GLY A 103 17.29 5.98 3.78
CA GLY A 103 16.46 5.22 4.70
C GLY A 103 15.85 3.96 4.07
N ILE A 104 15.33 4.05 2.85
CA ILE A 104 14.77 2.90 2.13
C ILE A 104 15.90 1.99 1.61
N GLY A 105 17.02 2.57 1.15
CA GLY A 105 18.17 1.77 0.74
C GLY A 105 18.71 0.89 1.85
N GLN A 106 18.85 1.41 3.06
CA GLN A 106 19.24 0.64 4.25
C GLN A 106 18.20 -0.43 4.63
N LEU A 107 16.90 -0.10 4.47
CA LEU A 107 15.83 -1.06 4.73
C LEU A 107 15.88 -2.25 3.77
N LYS A 108 16.08 -1.99 2.47
CA LYS A 108 16.19 -3.03 1.42
C LYS A 108 17.42 -3.95 1.55
N GLN A 109 18.45 -3.52 2.28
CA GLN A 109 19.66 -4.32 2.53
C GLN A 109 19.50 -5.30 3.70
N LYS A 110 18.44 -5.17 4.49
CA LYS A 110 18.18 -6.11 5.59
C LYS A 110 17.70 -7.45 5.04
N GLU A 111 18.14 -8.52 5.66
CA GLU A 111 17.55 -9.85 5.40
C GLU A 111 16.08 -9.85 5.82
N GLY A 112 15.23 -10.45 5.01
CA GLY A 112 13.80 -10.52 5.27
C GLY A 112 13.01 -10.88 4.01
N LYS A 113 11.70 -10.66 4.09
CA LYS A 113 10.76 -10.80 2.99
C LYS A 113 10.49 -9.45 2.32
N ASP A 114 9.35 -9.33 1.64
CA ASP A 114 8.98 -8.11 0.94
C ASP A 114 8.65 -6.95 1.88
N ILE A 115 8.96 -5.75 1.41
CA ILE A 115 8.49 -4.49 1.99
C ILE A 115 7.22 -4.10 1.23
N LEU A 116 6.07 -4.21 1.87
CA LEU A 116 4.78 -3.97 1.24
C LEU A 116 4.22 -2.59 1.59
N MET A 117 3.99 -1.77 0.56
CA MET A 117 3.26 -0.52 0.73
C MET A 117 1.78 -0.71 0.40
N LEU A 118 0.94 -0.52 1.40
CA LEU A 118 -0.52 -0.52 1.27
C LEU A 118 -1.05 0.91 1.24
N GLY A 119 -1.41 1.39 0.06
CA GLY A 119 -1.91 2.75 -0.11
C GLY A 119 -0.83 3.81 0.13
N SER A 120 -1.21 4.96 0.71
CA SER A 120 -0.32 6.08 1.03
C SER A 120 0.17 6.86 -0.20
N PRO A 121 -0.74 7.58 -0.91
CA PRO A 121 -0.39 8.26 -2.17
C PRO A 121 0.86 9.16 -2.06
N SER A 122 0.96 9.97 -1.01
CA SER A 122 2.10 10.87 -0.84
C SER A 122 3.44 10.14 -0.69
N ALA A 123 3.45 9.02 0.05
CA ALA A 123 4.66 8.21 0.20
C ALA A 123 4.99 7.48 -1.11
N SER A 124 3.97 6.93 -1.82
CA SER A 124 4.16 6.32 -3.15
C SER A 124 4.79 7.32 -4.13
N HIS A 125 4.28 8.55 -4.19
CA HIS A 125 4.82 9.57 -5.09
C HIS A 125 6.29 9.89 -4.75
N ALA A 126 6.64 9.99 -3.47
CA ALA A 126 8.03 10.21 -3.05
C ALA A 126 8.93 9.03 -3.46
N LEU A 127 8.49 7.79 -3.25
CA LEU A 127 9.24 6.61 -3.65
C LEU A 127 9.36 6.47 -5.17
N MET A 128 8.32 6.79 -5.93
CA MET A 128 8.34 6.80 -7.41
C MET A 128 9.33 7.85 -7.92
N HIS A 129 9.33 9.06 -7.34
CA HIS A 129 10.27 10.11 -7.70
C HIS A 129 11.74 9.67 -7.54
N HIS A 130 12.04 8.91 -6.50
CA HIS A 130 13.36 8.36 -6.24
C HIS A 130 13.60 6.97 -6.87
N ASN A 131 12.67 6.47 -7.70
CA ASN A 131 12.77 5.16 -8.37
C ASN A 131 13.01 3.99 -7.40
N LEU A 132 12.38 4.02 -6.23
CA LEU A 132 12.58 3.07 -5.13
C LEU A 132 11.54 1.93 -5.09
N ILE A 133 10.54 1.94 -5.97
CA ILE A 133 9.54 0.88 -6.08
C ILE A 133 10.01 -0.13 -7.11
N ASP A 134 10.04 -1.42 -6.74
CA ASP A 134 10.48 -2.51 -7.62
C ASP A 134 9.29 -3.17 -8.33
N GLU A 135 8.16 -3.30 -7.62
CA GLU A 135 6.96 -3.97 -8.12
C GLU A 135 5.70 -3.16 -7.87
N TYR A 136 4.74 -3.33 -8.78
CA TYR A 136 3.44 -2.64 -8.74
C TYR A 136 2.31 -3.64 -8.83
N TRP A 137 1.50 -3.74 -7.78
CA TRP A 137 0.19 -4.34 -7.81
C TRP A 137 -0.88 -3.25 -7.85
N ILE A 138 -1.57 -3.10 -8.98
CA ILE A 138 -2.61 -2.08 -9.20
C ILE A 138 -3.93 -2.78 -9.44
N PHE A 139 -4.92 -2.53 -8.61
CA PHE A 139 -6.27 -3.06 -8.71
C PHE A 139 -7.17 -1.98 -9.33
N VAL A 140 -7.38 -2.07 -10.64
CA VAL A 140 -8.17 -1.12 -11.42
C VAL A 140 -9.64 -1.41 -11.22
N ASN A 141 -10.36 -0.47 -10.63
CA ASN A 141 -11.80 -0.54 -10.40
C ASN A 141 -12.57 -0.03 -11.63
N PRO A 142 -13.74 -0.62 -11.96
CA PRO A 142 -14.56 -0.22 -13.11
C PRO A 142 -15.35 1.07 -12.83
N ILE A 143 -14.64 2.18 -12.63
CA ILE A 143 -15.20 3.51 -12.35
C ILE A 143 -14.29 4.60 -12.90
N LEU A 144 -14.89 5.72 -13.29
CA LEU A 144 -14.22 6.98 -13.58
C LEU A 144 -14.57 7.98 -12.48
N LEU A 145 -13.55 8.60 -11.88
CA LEU A 145 -13.76 9.62 -10.83
C LEU A 145 -13.72 11.04 -11.39
N GLY A 146 -13.02 11.26 -12.50
CA GLY A 146 -12.85 12.57 -13.14
C GLY A 146 -11.92 13.52 -12.39
N VAL A 147 -11.92 13.48 -11.07
CA VAL A 147 -11.08 14.30 -10.19
C VAL A 147 -10.76 13.54 -8.90
N GLY A 148 -9.54 13.71 -8.39
CA GLY A 148 -9.13 13.03 -7.17
C GLY A 148 -7.63 13.07 -6.93
N ILE A 149 -7.16 12.17 -6.05
CA ILE A 149 -5.76 11.96 -5.75
C ILE A 149 -5.18 11.02 -6.82
N PRO A 150 -4.26 11.48 -7.68
CA PRO A 150 -3.74 10.65 -8.76
C PRO A 150 -2.86 9.50 -8.23
N LEU A 151 -2.91 8.34 -8.91
CA LEU A 151 -2.00 7.22 -8.65
C LEU A 151 -0.56 7.60 -8.97
N PHE A 152 -0.34 8.23 -10.12
CA PHE A 152 0.98 8.67 -10.58
C PHE A 152 1.04 10.19 -10.63
N LYS A 153 2.09 10.76 -10.03
CA LYS A 153 2.30 12.21 -9.98
C LYS A 153 3.80 12.52 -10.02
N ASN A 154 4.18 13.57 -10.76
CA ASN A 154 5.55 14.09 -10.82
C ASN A 154 6.60 13.02 -11.18
N ILE A 155 6.30 12.18 -12.15
CA ILE A 155 7.25 11.22 -12.72
C ILE A 155 8.09 11.98 -13.74
N GLU A 156 9.34 12.27 -13.41
CA GLU A 156 10.23 13.10 -14.23
C GLU A 156 10.89 12.33 -15.38
N ALA A 157 11.05 11.02 -15.22
CA ALA A 157 11.67 10.16 -16.22
C ALA A 157 10.82 8.93 -16.51
N LYS A 158 10.97 8.37 -17.71
CA LYS A 158 10.32 7.10 -18.04
C LYS A 158 10.77 6.00 -17.11
N VAL A 159 9.83 5.26 -16.54
CA VAL A 159 10.07 4.01 -15.84
C VAL A 159 9.51 2.88 -16.71
N ASN A 160 10.39 2.04 -17.22
CA ASN A 160 9.97 0.88 -17.99
C ASN A 160 9.49 -0.21 -17.01
N LEU A 161 8.34 -0.80 -17.33
CA LEU A 161 7.73 -1.85 -16.55
C LEU A 161 7.58 -3.10 -17.42
N LYS A 162 7.93 -4.24 -16.84
CA LYS A 162 7.69 -5.56 -17.42
C LYS A 162 6.37 -6.10 -16.86
N PHE A 163 5.47 -6.48 -17.74
CA PHE A 163 4.23 -7.16 -17.36
C PHE A 163 4.56 -8.56 -16.81
N ILE A 164 4.00 -8.88 -15.65
CA ILE A 164 4.16 -10.17 -14.97
C ILE A 164 2.87 -10.97 -15.03
N ALA A 165 1.77 -10.38 -14.56
CA ALA A 165 0.49 -11.06 -14.49
C ALA A 165 -0.70 -10.08 -14.48
N SER A 166 -1.88 -10.60 -14.79
CA SER A 166 -3.15 -9.92 -14.53
C SER A 166 -4.19 -10.90 -14.04
N LYS A 167 -5.16 -10.41 -13.29
CA LYS A 167 -6.30 -11.19 -12.82
C LYS A 167 -7.57 -10.34 -12.83
N VAL A 168 -8.63 -10.90 -13.41
CA VAL A 168 -9.97 -10.31 -13.36
C VAL A 168 -10.73 -10.95 -12.20
N PHE A 169 -11.39 -10.14 -11.39
CA PHE A 169 -12.20 -10.54 -10.24
C PHE A 169 -13.70 -10.44 -10.56
N ALA A 170 -14.52 -11.18 -9.84
CA ALA A 170 -15.98 -11.18 -10.04
C ALA A 170 -16.62 -9.80 -9.83
N SER A 171 -16.03 -8.95 -8.98
CA SER A 171 -16.40 -7.53 -8.79
C SER A 171 -16.19 -6.66 -10.03
N GLY A 172 -15.51 -7.16 -11.07
CA GLY A 172 -15.08 -6.40 -12.24
C GLY A 172 -13.78 -5.64 -12.05
N VAL A 173 -13.14 -5.78 -10.90
CA VAL A 173 -11.78 -5.24 -10.66
C VAL A 173 -10.76 -6.05 -11.46
N VAL A 174 -9.75 -5.38 -12.01
CA VAL A 174 -8.63 -6.00 -12.71
C VAL A 174 -7.35 -5.75 -11.92
N GLY A 175 -6.74 -6.80 -11.39
CA GLY A 175 -5.41 -6.76 -10.80
C GLY A 175 -4.34 -6.82 -11.89
N LEU A 176 -3.41 -5.88 -11.85
CA LEU A 176 -2.26 -5.78 -12.76
C LEU A 176 -0.98 -5.88 -11.94
N HIS A 177 -0.07 -6.77 -12.34
CA HIS A 177 1.23 -6.93 -11.73
C HIS A 177 2.33 -6.56 -12.73
N TYR A 178 3.17 -5.64 -12.33
CA TYR A 178 4.34 -5.19 -13.08
C TYR A 178 5.57 -5.15 -12.20
N GLU A 179 6.72 -5.46 -12.78
CA GLU A 179 8.05 -5.23 -12.23
C GLU A 179 8.75 -4.08 -12.96
N LYS A 180 9.61 -3.38 -12.25
CA LYS A 180 10.53 -2.43 -12.86
C LYS A 180 11.56 -3.20 -13.69
N SER A 181 11.77 -2.75 -14.96
CA SER A 181 12.76 -3.31 -15.88
C SER A 181 14.14 -2.74 -15.65
#